data_67287472e11782feddcd508ed8727506
#
_entry.id   67287472e11782feddcd508ed8727506
#
_cell.length_a   1.000
_cell.length_b   1.000
_cell.length_c   1.000
_cell.angle_alpha   90.00
_cell.angle_beta   90.00
_cell.angle_gamma   90.00
#
_symmetry.space_group_name_H-M   'P 1'
#
loop_
_entity.id
_entity.type
_entity.pdbx_description
1 polymer ?
#
loop_
_entity_poly.entity_id
_entity_poly.type
_entity_poly.pdbx_seq_one_letter_code
_entity_poly.pdbx_strand_id
1 'polypeptide(L)'
;MSPIPMRSLVRGFKPYTAGLSIDEIREKYGIERVIKLASNENPLGTSPLVQHTLETHVGLAFRYPQAGNPRLVKAIAAHHGVSPSRVIVGDGSDEVIDLLFRICVEPGVNNAVAFMPCFGIYTTQAALCGVELRQTPVNADFSFPWDNLLKLVDDKTSLVFVTTPDNPSGYTPPVAELETLAKALPDTCLLVLDEAYMDFTDDEADYSLAKRLDEFPNVIISRTFSKSFGMAGLRLGYAIVPEELADHYWRVRLPFSVNLMAEEAGIAALQDVAFHDETVRV
;
A
#
# COMPACT_ATOMS: atom_id res chain seq x y z
N MET A 1 34.30 -4.84 -15.89
CA MET A 1 32.90 -5.24 -15.58
C MET A 1 32.94 -6.26 -14.45
N SER A 2 32.01 -6.20 -13.51
CA SER A 2 31.92 -7.18 -12.42
C SER A 2 31.71 -8.59 -13.00
N PRO A 3 32.44 -9.62 -12.55
CA PRO A 3 32.24 -11.00 -13.00
C PRO A 3 30.93 -11.62 -12.47
N ILE A 4 30.23 -10.93 -11.56
CA ILE A 4 28.98 -11.42 -10.97
C ILE A 4 27.85 -11.26 -12.00
N PRO A 5 27.13 -12.35 -12.34
CA PRO A 5 26.00 -12.27 -13.25
C PRO A 5 24.84 -11.51 -12.57
N MET A 6 24.48 -10.36 -13.15
CA MET A 6 23.36 -9.54 -12.68
C MET A 6 22.52 -9.10 -13.89
N ARG A 7 21.23 -8.95 -13.70
CA ARG A 7 20.36 -8.32 -14.70
C ARG A 7 20.89 -6.92 -15.03
N SER A 8 20.98 -6.58 -16.32
CA SER A 8 21.47 -5.25 -16.76
C SER A 8 20.68 -4.10 -16.14
N LEU A 9 19.38 -4.29 -16.02
CA LEU A 9 18.43 -3.42 -15.37
C LEU A 9 18.86 -3.04 -13.93
N VAL A 10 19.26 -4.03 -13.13
CA VAL A 10 19.63 -3.84 -11.71
C VAL A 10 20.94 -3.08 -11.55
N ARG A 11 21.86 -3.18 -12.54
CA ARG A 11 23.17 -2.48 -12.49
C ARG A 11 23.05 -0.95 -12.42
N GLY A 12 21.98 -0.39 -12.98
CA GLY A 12 21.72 1.06 -13.00
C GLY A 12 20.86 1.57 -11.85
N PHE A 13 20.38 0.66 -10.99
CA PHE A 13 19.46 1.02 -9.91
C PHE A 13 20.15 1.86 -8.85
N LYS A 14 19.47 2.92 -8.42
CA LYS A 14 19.84 3.66 -7.21
C LYS A 14 19.01 3.12 -6.06
N PRO A 15 19.62 2.88 -4.87
CA PRO A 15 18.86 2.49 -3.68
C PRO A 15 17.78 3.52 -3.37
N TYR A 16 16.64 3.04 -2.87
CA TYR A 16 15.65 3.94 -2.29
C TYR A 16 16.28 4.72 -1.13
N THR A 17 16.15 6.04 -1.16
CA THR A 17 16.68 6.89 -0.09
C THR A 17 15.59 7.10 0.95
N ALA A 18 15.61 6.31 2.02
CA ALA A 18 14.74 6.52 3.17
C ALA A 18 15.10 7.82 3.90
N GLY A 19 14.13 8.44 4.58
CA GLY A 19 14.41 9.50 5.53
C GLY A 19 15.32 9.00 6.66
N LEU A 20 16.23 9.85 7.15
CA LEU A 20 17.11 9.49 8.26
C LEU A 20 16.30 9.20 9.53
N SER A 21 16.74 8.22 10.31
CA SER A 21 16.17 7.93 11.63
C SER A 21 16.52 9.04 12.64
N ILE A 22 15.78 9.10 13.74
CA ILE A 22 16.06 10.05 14.83
C ILE A 22 17.49 9.86 15.37
N ASP A 23 17.93 8.60 15.51
CA ASP A 23 19.25 8.29 16.06
C ASP A 23 20.38 8.67 15.08
N GLU A 24 20.20 8.41 13.77
CA GLU A 24 21.15 8.89 12.76
C GLU A 24 21.28 10.42 12.75
N ILE A 25 20.18 11.15 12.93
CA ILE A 25 20.19 12.61 13.01
C ILE A 25 20.90 13.08 14.28
N ARG A 26 20.60 12.46 15.43
CA ARG A 26 21.27 12.77 16.72
C ARG A 26 22.77 12.56 16.63
N GLU A 27 23.19 11.42 16.10
CA GLU A 27 24.60 11.08 15.95
C GLU A 27 25.31 12.03 14.96
N LYS A 28 24.68 12.29 13.82
CA LYS A 28 25.28 13.13 12.76
C LYS A 28 25.43 14.60 13.14
N TYR A 29 24.46 15.15 13.87
CA TYR A 29 24.39 16.59 14.16
C TYR A 29 24.63 16.96 15.62
N GLY A 30 24.79 15.99 16.53
CA GLY A 30 25.04 16.23 17.97
C GLY A 30 23.89 16.93 18.69
N ILE A 31 22.63 16.70 18.25
CA ILE A 31 21.44 17.33 18.83
C ILE A 31 20.64 16.36 19.66
N GLU A 32 20.13 16.79 20.81
CA GLU A 32 19.36 15.92 21.71
C GLU A 32 17.89 15.78 21.28
N ARG A 33 17.28 16.89 20.84
CA ARG A 33 15.87 16.93 20.45
C ARG A 33 15.72 16.95 18.95
N VAL A 34 15.08 15.91 18.41
CA VAL A 34 14.75 15.78 16.99
C VAL A 34 13.24 15.68 16.86
N ILE A 35 12.66 16.52 16.01
CA ILE A 35 11.26 16.42 15.57
C ILE A 35 11.28 15.82 14.17
N LYS A 36 10.88 14.55 14.05
CA LYS A 36 10.85 13.84 12.76
C LYS A 36 9.49 14.05 12.08
N LEU A 37 9.50 14.75 10.95
CA LEU A 37 8.33 14.95 10.10
C LEU A 37 8.41 14.12 8.79
N ALA A 38 9.48 13.31 8.66
CA ALA A 38 9.65 12.40 7.52
C ALA A 38 9.06 11.02 7.82
N SER A 39 8.76 10.27 6.75
CA SER A 39 8.21 8.90 6.77
C SER A 39 6.74 8.79 7.20
N ASN A 40 6.09 9.90 7.57
CA ASN A 40 4.67 9.93 7.95
C ASN A 40 4.32 8.84 8.99
N GLU A 41 5.15 8.76 10.04
CA GLU A 41 4.93 7.86 11.18
C GLU A 41 3.89 8.46 12.13
N ASN A 42 3.15 7.60 12.84
CA ASN A 42 2.17 8.05 13.82
C ASN A 42 2.87 8.65 15.07
N PRO A 43 2.70 9.94 15.38
CA PRO A 43 3.36 10.56 16.53
C PRO A 43 2.82 10.09 17.88
N LEU A 44 1.62 9.50 17.94
CA LEU A 44 1.05 8.88 19.13
C LEU A 44 1.66 7.51 19.44
N GLY A 45 2.45 6.96 18.49
CA GLY A 45 3.05 5.64 18.64
C GLY A 45 2.08 4.51 18.27
N THR A 46 2.20 3.39 18.96
CA THR A 46 1.41 2.17 18.73
C THR A 46 0.35 2.02 19.82
N SER A 47 -0.83 1.55 19.45
CA SER A 47 -1.97 1.29 20.34
C SER A 47 -1.57 0.50 21.61
N PRO A 48 -2.07 0.86 22.79
CA PRO A 48 -1.84 0.10 24.03
C PRO A 48 -2.26 -1.36 23.93
N LEU A 49 -3.34 -1.65 23.21
CA LEU A 49 -3.80 -3.04 22.99
C LEU A 49 -2.81 -3.81 22.12
N VAL A 50 -2.24 -3.17 21.09
CA VAL A 50 -1.19 -3.77 20.27
C VAL A 50 0.08 -4.01 21.09
N GLN A 51 0.51 -3.05 21.91
CA GLN A 51 1.68 -3.21 22.80
C GLN A 51 1.50 -4.40 23.73
N HIS A 52 0.37 -4.48 24.43
CA HIS A 52 0.05 -5.62 25.30
C HIS A 52 0.02 -6.96 24.54
N THR A 53 -0.55 -6.98 23.35
CA THR A 53 -0.57 -8.18 22.50
C THR A 53 0.84 -8.64 22.15
N LEU A 54 1.72 -7.73 21.75
CA LEU A 54 3.11 -8.05 21.43
C LEU A 54 3.86 -8.60 22.66
N GLU A 55 3.72 -7.97 23.82
CA GLU A 55 4.33 -8.43 25.07
C GLU A 55 3.91 -9.85 25.46
N THR A 56 2.62 -10.17 25.30
CA THR A 56 2.07 -11.48 25.67
C THR A 56 2.36 -12.57 24.64
N HIS A 57 2.61 -12.21 23.38
CA HIS A 57 2.82 -13.17 22.28
C HIS A 57 4.30 -13.31 21.86
N VAL A 58 5.21 -12.46 22.36
CA VAL A 58 6.64 -12.53 21.98
C VAL A 58 7.25 -13.91 22.19
N GLY A 59 6.79 -14.66 23.18
CA GLY A 59 7.22 -16.05 23.41
C GLY A 59 6.87 -17.04 22.29
N LEU A 60 6.01 -16.65 21.33
CA LEU A 60 5.64 -17.45 20.17
C LEU A 60 6.54 -17.17 18.94
N ALA A 61 7.51 -16.26 19.04
CA ALA A 61 8.38 -15.87 17.93
C ALA A 61 9.17 -17.02 17.29
N PHE A 62 9.28 -18.19 17.97
CA PHE A 62 9.92 -19.39 17.43
C PHE A 62 9.05 -20.15 16.41
N ARG A 63 7.79 -19.74 16.20
CA ARG A 63 6.84 -20.40 15.30
C ARG A 63 6.66 -19.61 14.01
N TYR A 64 6.46 -20.32 12.92
CA TYR A 64 5.88 -19.72 11.72
C TYR A 64 4.41 -19.35 11.93
N PRO A 65 3.91 -18.27 11.31
CA PRO A 65 2.49 -17.99 11.23
C PRO A 65 1.76 -19.09 10.43
N GLN A 66 0.45 -19.14 10.53
CA GLN A 66 -0.33 -19.97 9.62
C GLN A 66 -0.22 -19.39 8.19
N ALA A 67 0.05 -20.26 7.21
CA ALA A 67 0.15 -19.82 5.82
C ALA A 67 -1.14 -19.09 5.37
N GLY A 68 -0.96 -17.93 4.74
CA GLY A 68 -2.08 -17.09 4.32
C GLY A 68 -2.69 -16.21 5.42
N ASN A 69 -2.23 -16.32 6.67
CA ASN A 69 -2.69 -15.50 7.80
C ASN A 69 -4.24 -15.44 7.94
N PRO A 70 -4.97 -16.58 7.94
CA PRO A 70 -6.43 -16.61 7.77
C PRO A 70 -7.20 -15.91 8.90
N ARG A 71 -6.64 -15.80 10.11
CA ARG A 71 -7.25 -15.05 11.21
C ARG A 71 -7.26 -13.57 10.93
N LEU A 72 -6.12 -13.03 10.48
CA LEU A 72 -5.97 -11.63 10.08
C LEU A 72 -6.84 -11.31 8.86
N VAL A 73 -6.82 -12.15 7.83
CA VAL A 73 -7.67 -12.01 6.63
C VAL A 73 -9.15 -11.91 7.03
N LYS A 74 -9.62 -12.77 7.93
CA LYS A 74 -11.01 -12.71 8.43
C LYS A 74 -11.30 -11.43 9.21
N ALA A 75 -10.36 -10.95 10.03
CA ALA A 75 -10.51 -9.71 10.79
C ALA A 75 -10.61 -8.48 9.86
N ILE A 76 -9.73 -8.40 8.85
CA ILE A 76 -9.77 -7.32 7.85
C ILE A 76 -11.07 -7.40 7.03
N ALA A 77 -11.47 -8.60 6.59
CA ALA A 77 -12.71 -8.79 5.84
C ALA A 77 -13.93 -8.34 6.63
N ALA A 78 -14.00 -8.69 7.93
CA ALA A 78 -15.07 -8.26 8.82
C ALA A 78 -15.07 -6.73 9.02
N HIS A 79 -13.90 -6.11 9.15
CA HIS A 79 -13.76 -4.66 9.30
C HIS A 79 -14.34 -3.89 8.10
N HIS A 80 -14.10 -4.39 6.89
CA HIS A 80 -14.59 -3.77 5.65
C HIS A 80 -15.96 -4.29 5.18
N GLY A 81 -16.49 -5.35 5.80
CA GLY A 81 -17.76 -5.96 5.37
C GLY A 81 -17.66 -6.68 4.00
N VAL A 82 -16.48 -7.22 3.66
CA VAL A 82 -16.22 -7.93 2.40
C VAL A 82 -15.97 -9.43 2.63
N SER A 83 -16.00 -10.23 1.54
CA SER A 83 -15.61 -11.64 1.61
C SER A 83 -14.12 -11.80 1.95
N PRO A 84 -13.74 -12.73 2.85
CA PRO A 84 -12.34 -13.07 3.09
C PRO A 84 -11.57 -13.53 1.83
N SER A 85 -12.27 -14.08 0.84
CA SER A 85 -11.68 -14.47 -0.46
C SER A 85 -11.14 -13.30 -1.28
N ARG A 86 -11.56 -12.07 -0.95
CA ARG A 86 -11.10 -10.84 -1.61
C ARG A 86 -9.96 -10.14 -0.88
N VAL A 87 -9.57 -10.61 0.31
CA VAL A 87 -8.54 -9.96 1.11
C VAL A 87 -7.20 -10.66 0.94
N ILE A 88 -6.17 -9.89 0.61
CA ILE A 88 -4.77 -10.31 0.57
C ILE A 88 -3.95 -9.50 1.56
N VAL A 89 -2.94 -10.10 2.17
CA VAL A 89 -2.05 -9.44 3.13
C VAL A 89 -0.60 -9.58 2.70
N GLY A 90 0.24 -8.59 3.04
CA GLY A 90 1.66 -8.56 2.68
C GLY A 90 2.54 -7.90 3.73
N ASP A 91 3.86 -8.02 3.56
CA ASP A 91 4.90 -7.32 4.33
C ASP A 91 4.91 -5.83 3.99
N GLY A 92 3.92 -5.11 4.55
CA GLY A 92 3.50 -3.78 4.12
C GLY A 92 2.70 -3.81 2.80
N SER A 93 2.08 -2.68 2.46
CA SER A 93 1.51 -2.48 1.13
C SER A 93 2.55 -2.55 0.00
N ASP A 94 3.83 -2.36 0.34
CA ASP A 94 4.95 -2.48 -0.59
C ASP A 94 5.04 -3.87 -1.23
N GLU A 95 4.89 -4.96 -0.44
CA GLU A 95 4.86 -6.33 -0.98
C GLU A 95 3.62 -6.54 -1.86
N VAL A 96 2.48 -5.99 -1.45
CA VAL A 96 1.25 -6.08 -2.27
C VAL A 96 1.49 -5.44 -3.65
N ILE A 97 2.05 -4.23 -3.69
CA ILE A 97 2.35 -3.51 -4.93
C ILE A 97 3.37 -4.28 -5.78
N ASP A 98 4.46 -4.79 -5.17
CA ASP A 98 5.47 -5.61 -5.88
C ASP A 98 4.83 -6.82 -6.55
N LEU A 99 3.99 -7.55 -5.82
CA LEU A 99 3.32 -8.73 -6.34
C LEU A 99 2.28 -8.40 -7.41
N LEU A 100 1.58 -7.25 -7.33
CA LEU A 100 0.69 -6.81 -8.41
C LEU A 100 1.45 -6.61 -9.72
N PHE A 101 2.64 -5.98 -9.71
CA PHE A 101 3.46 -5.88 -10.90
C PHE A 101 3.86 -7.25 -11.45
N ARG A 102 4.23 -8.20 -10.59
CA ARG A 102 4.67 -9.55 -11.01
C ARG A 102 3.53 -10.42 -11.53
N ILE A 103 2.29 -10.18 -11.10
CA ILE A 103 1.12 -10.97 -11.49
C ILE A 103 0.43 -10.39 -12.73
N CYS A 104 0.30 -9.04 -12.76
CA CYS A 104 -0.59 -8.38 -13.72
C CYS A 104 0.15 -7.82 -14.94
N VAL A 105 1.50 -7.78 -14.94
CA VAL A 105 2.23 -7.09 -16.00
C VAL A 105 3.28 -8.00 -16.63
N GLU A 106 3.18 -8.21 -17.93
CA GLU A 106 4.20 -8.93 -18.71
C GLU A 106 5.32 -7.95 -19.10
N PRO A 107 6.59 -8.19 -18.65
CA PRO A 107 7.72 -7.29 -18.91
C PRO A 107 7.96 -7.03 -20.40
N GLY A 108 8.11 -5.77 -20.79
CA GLY A 108 8.34 -5.38 -22.18
C GLY A 108 7.13 -5.47 -23.11
N VAL A 109 5.97 -5.90 -22.59
CA VAL A 109 4.70 -6.00 -23.34
C VAL A 109 3.70 -4.99 -22.80
N ASN A 110 3.42 -5.06 -21.49
CA ASN A 110 2.48 -4.19 -20.83
C ASN A 110 3.17 -2.96 -20.22
N ASN A 111 2.35 -1.97 -19.88
CA ASN A 111 2.76 -0.76 -19.16
C ASN A 111 1.87 -0.51 -17.95
N ALA A 112 2.32 0.39 -17.08
CA ALA A 112 1.56 0.93 -15.98
C ALA A 112 1.50 2.46 -16.07
N VAL A 113 0.50 3.08 -15.46
CA VAL A 113 0.28 4.53 -15.49
C VAL A 113 0.13 5.07 -14.07
N ALA A 114 0.68 6.25 -13.79
CA ALA A 114 0.53 6.95 -12.52
C ALA A 114 0.64 8.47 -12.69
N PHE A 115 0.29 9.22 -11.66
CA PHE A 115 0.62 10.65 -11.56
C PHE A 115 2.09 10.85 -11.17
N MET A 116 2.59 12.09 -11.31
CA MET A 116 3.93 12.52 -10.88
C MET A 116 3.82 13.88 -10.17
N PRO A 117 4.35 14.05 -8.94
CA PRO A 117 5.03 13.01 -8.15
C PRO A 117 4.07 11.92 -7.68
N CYS A 118 4.60 10.75 -7.32
CA CYS A 118 3.85 9.64 -6.73
C CYS A 118 4.68 8.92 -5.68
N PHE A 119 4.07 7.95 -5.01
CA PHE A 119 4.80 7.08 -4.10
C PHE A 119 5.92 6.33 -4.83
N GLY A 120 7.17 6.49 -4.37
CA GLY A 120 8.37 6.02 -5.08
C GLY A 120 8.43 4.52 -5.35
N ILE A 121 7.64 3.71 -4.64
CA ILE A 121 7.55 2.26 -4.84
C ILE A 121 7.00 1.91 -6.23
N TYR A 122 6.06 2.68 -6.79
CA TYR A 122 5.55 2.38 -8.13
C TYR A 122 6.66 2.45 -9.18
N THR A 123 7.46 3.52 -9.13
CA THR A 123 8.61 3.68 -10.04
C THR A 123 9.66 2.60 -9.85
N THR A 124 9.95 2.25 -8.59
CA THR A 124 10.94 1.24 -8.25
C THR A 124 10.51 -0.14 -8.72
N GLN A 125 9.26 -0.55 -8.44
CA GLN A 125 8.78 -1.87 -8.82
C GLN A 125 8.57 -2.00 -10.33
N ALA A 126 8.03 -0.98 -10.99
CA ALA A 126 7.94 -0.97 -12.45
C ALA A 126 9.31 -1.19 -13.08
N ALA A 127 10.32 -0.45 -12.65
CA ALA A 127 11.67 -0.59 -13.16
C ALA A 127 12.29 -1.96 -12.81
N LEU A 128 12.12 -2.51 -11.59
CA LEU A 128 12.60 -3.85 -11.20
C LEU A 128 11.94 -4.96 -12.02
N CYS A 129 10.68 -4.82 -12.35
CA CYS A 129 9.94 -5.77 -13.18
C CYS A 129 10.21 -5.59 -14.69
N GLY A 130 10.88 -4.49 -15.11
CA GLY A 130 11.11 -4.21 -16.53
C GLY A 130 9.85 -3.73 -17.24
N VAL A 131 9.01 -2.99 -16.53
CA VAL A 131 7.73 -2.44 -16.97
C VAL A 131 7.88 -0.94 -17.22
N GLU A 132 7.33 -0.45 -18.31
CA GLU A 132 7.23 0.99 -18.58
C GLU A 132 6.21 1.60 -17.61
N LEU A 133 6.63 2.55 -16.77
CA LEU A 133 5.72 3.38 -15.99
C LEU A 133 5.56 4.73 -16.70
N ARG A 134 4.38 4.98 -17.25
CA ARG A 134 4.01 6.24 -17.87
C ARG A 134 3.45 7.18 -16.82
N GLN A 135 3.88 8.44 -16.82
CA GLN A 135 3.47 9.38 -15.79
C GLN A 135 3.03 10.72 -16.38
N THR A 136 2.03 11.33 -15.77
CA THR A 136 1.61 12.71 -16.05
C THR A 136 1.70 13.55 -14.78
N PRO A 137 2.19 14.81 -14.87
CA PRO A 137 2.23 15.68 -13.70
C PRO A 137 0.82 16.00 -13.18
N VAL A 138 0.69 16.15 -11.87
CA VAL A 138 -0.49 16.74 -11.25
C VAL A 138 -0.61 18.23 -11.61
N ASN A 139 -1.78 18.83 -11.43
CA ASN A 139 -1.99 20.27 -11.65
C ASN A 139 -1.20 21.10 -10.61
N ALA A 140 -1.08 22.41 -10.85
CA ALA A 140 -0.37 23.32 -9.95
C ALA A 140 -1.00 23.44 -8.54
N ASP A 141 -2.28 23.14 -8.43
CA ASP A 141 -3.06 23.07 -7.18
C ASP A 141 -3.12 21.64 -6.60
N PHE A 142 -2.33 20.72 -7.15
CA PHE A 142 -2.26 19.30 -6.84
C PHE A 142 -3.48 18.47 -7.23
N SER A 143 -4.53 19.04 -7.82
CA SER A 143 -5.64 18.25 -8.35
C SER A 143 -5.18 17.32 -9.48
N PHE A 144 -5.93 16.23 -9.71
CA PHE A 144 -5.57 15.21 -10.68
C PHE A 144 -6.13 15.53 -12.08
N PRO A 145 -5.26 15.71 -13.10
CA PRO A 145 -5.70 15.93 -14.47
C PRO A 145 -6.08 14.59 -15.14
N TRP A 146 -7.29 14.09 -14.87
CA TRP A 146 -7.78 12.79 -15.34
C TRP A 146 -7.67 12.58 -16.84
N ASP A 147 -7.99 13.60 -17.64
CA ASP A 147 -7.86 13.54 -19.10
C ASP A 147 -6.41 13.29 -19.55
N ASN A 148 -5.44 13.85 -18.82
CA ASN A 148 -4.03 13.63 -19.14
C ASN A 148 -3.58 12.24 -18.75
N LEU A 149 -4.08 11.71 -17.63
CA LEU A 149 -3.81 10.34 -17.22
C LEU A 149 -4.40 9.35 -18.25
N LEU A 150 -5.66 9.54 -18.64
CA LEU A 150 -6.33 8.67 -19.60
C LEU A 150 -5.68 8.67 -20.99
N LYS A 151 -5.02 9.76 -21.43
CA LYS A 151 -4.24 9.79 -22.68
C LYS A 151 -3.01 8.87 -22.65
N LEU A 152 -2.52 8.48 -21.47
CA LEU A 152 -1.39 7.56 -21.32
C LEU A 152 -1.82 6.10 -21.30
N VAL A 153 -3.11 5.84 -21.11
CA VAL A 153 -3.70 4.50 -21.09
C VAL A 153 -3.92 4.02 -22.51
N ASP A 154 -3.52 2.79 -22.79
CA ASP A 154 -3.73 2.09 -24.07
C ASP A 154 -4.14 0.64 -23.83
N ASP A 155 -4.25 -0.15 -24.88
CA ASP A 155 -4.62 -1.59 -24.87
C ASP A 155 -3.59 -2.48 -24.17
N LYS A 156 -2.40 -1.95 -23.89
CA LYS A 156 -1.31 -2.63 -23.16
C LYS A 156 -1.20 -2.18 -21.69
N THR A 157 -2.01 -1.23 -21.27
CA THR A 157 -2.00 -0.76 -19.88
C THR A 157 -2.69 -1.80 -18.99
N SER A 158 -1.93 -2.37 -18.04
CA SER A 158 -2.47 -3.36 -17.10
C SER A 158 -2.77 -2.77 -15.72
N LEU A 159 -2.03 -1.74 -15.30
CA LEU A 159 -2.18 -1.13 -13.98
C LEU A 159 -2.23 0.40 -14.09
N VAL A 160 -3.18 1.00 -13.40
CA VAL A 160 -3.22 2.44 -13.13
C VAL A 160 -3.16 2.64 -11.63
N PHE A 161 -2.20 3.42 -11.14
CA PHE A 161 -2.04 3.73 -9.70
C PHE A 161 -2.53 5.12 -9.41
N VAL A 162 -3.40 5.24 -8.41
CA VAL A 162 -3.86 6.51 -7.84
C VAL A 162 -3.73 6.43 -6.32
N THR A 163 -2.89 7.27 -5.73
CA THR A 163 -2.81 7.40 -4.27
C THR A 163 -3.88 8.39 -3.79
N THR A 164 -4.75 7.99 -2.86
CA THR A 164 -5.86 8.80 -2.39
C THR A 164 -6.21 8.50 -0.93
N PRO A 165 -6.02 9.45 0.00
CA PRO A 165 -5.35 10.75 -0.13
C PRO A 165 -3.92 10.66 -0.68
N ASP A 166 -3.54 11.61 -1.54
CA ASP A 166 -2.27 11.54 -2.27
C ASP A 166 -1.03 11.75 -1.38
N ASN A 167 -0.01 11.04 -1.68
CA ASN A 167 1.35 11.27 -1.15
C ASN A 167 2.26 11.70 -2.32
N PRO A 168 2.73 12.98 -2.37
CA PRO A 168 2.93 13.84 -1.18
C PRO A 168 1.91 14.97 -0.96
N SER A 169 0.93 15.18 -1.85
CA SER A 169 0.15 16.42 -1.86
C SER A 169 -0.98 16.51 -0.82
N GLY A 170 -1.50 15.37 -0.37
CA GLY A 170 -2.70 15.29 0.45
C GLY A 170 -4.00 15.48 -0.33
N TYR A 171 -3.94 15.71 -1.65
CA TYR A 171 -5.14 15.83 -2.46
C TYR A 171 -5.98 14.54 -2.41
N THR A 172 -7.27 14.71 -2.22
CA THR A 172 -8.21 13.58 -2.12
C THR A 172 -9.38 13.86 -3.08
N PRO A 173 -9.45 13.17 -4.22
CA PRO A 173 -10.55 13.36 -5.15
C PRO A 173 -11.85 12.79 -4.58
N PRO A 174 -13.01 13.42 -4.86
CA PRO A 174 -14.30 12.83 -4.53
C PRO A 174 -14.48 11.45 -5.17
N VAL A 175 -15.18 10.54 -4.51
CA VAL A 175 -15.41 9.16 -4.99
C VAL A 175 -16.00 9.10 -6.40
N ALA A 176 -16.83 10.05 -6.78
CA ALA A 176 -17.43 10.14 -8.12
C ALA A 176 -16.38 10.28 -9.25
N GLU A 177 -15.25 10.93 -8.98
CA GLU A 177 -14.14 11.00 -9.93
C GLU A 177 -13.44 9.65 -10.09
N LEU A 178 -13.25 8.92 -8.99
CA LEU A 178 -12.70 7.56 -8.99
C LEU A 178 -13.62 6.58 -9.72
N GLU A 179 -14.94 6.69 -9.54
CA GLU A 179 -15.93 5.92 -10.29
C GLU A 179 -15.83 6.17 -11.79
N THR A 180 -15.71 7.45 -12.16
CA THR A 180 -15.60 7.85 -13.57
C THR A 180 -14.32 7.27 -14.17
N LEU A 181 -13.21 7.36 -13.47
CA LEU A 181 -11.94 6.77 -13.89
C LEU A 181 -12.08 5.24 -14.05
N ALA A 182 -12.60 4.54 -13.04
CA ALA A 182 -12.74 3.07 -13.07
C ALA A 182 -13.55 2.59 -14.28
N LYS A 183 -14.62 3.33 -14.65
CA LYS A 183 -15.46 3.04 -15.83
C LYS A 183 -14.81 3.39 -17.16
N ALA A 184 -13.85 4.33 -17.17
CA ALA A 184 -13.17 4.78 -18.37
C ALA A 184 -11.97 3.91 -18.76
N LEU A 185 -11.46 3.09 -17.84
CA LEU A 185 -10.34 2.19 -18.09
C LEU A 185 -10.78 0.98 -18.94
N PRO A 186 -9.87 0.42 -19.76
CA PRO A 186 -10.12 -0.85 -20.46
C PRO A 186 -10.42 -2.00 -19.47
N ASP A 187 -11.22 -2.95 -19.89
CA ASP A 187 -11.57 -4.15 -19.09
C ASP A 187 -10.34 -4.98 -18.65
N THR A 188 -9.23 -4.84 -19.38
CA THR A 188 -7.95 -5.50 -19.08
C THR A 188 -7.06 -4.72 -18.13
N CYS A 189 -7.49 -3.53 -17.68
CA CYS A 189 -6.73 -2.63 -16.83
C CYS A 189 -7.29 -2.59 -15.42
N LEU A 190 -6.43 -2.81 -14.43
CA LEU A 190 -6.78 -2.71 -13.02
C LEU A 190 -6.45 -1.30 -12.49
N LEU A 191 -7.39 -0.69 -11.79
CA LEU A 191 -7.20 0.54 -11.04
C LEU A 191 -6.80 0.22 -9.61
N VAL A 192 -5.57 0.56 -9.22
CA VAL A 192 -5.05 0.40 -7.86
C VAL A 192 -5.22 1.72 -7.13
N LEU A 193 -6.17 1.78 -6.21
CA LEU A 193 -6.36 2.90 -5.29
C LEU A 193 -5.51 2.63 -4.05
N ASP A 194 -4.42 3.37 -3.91
CA ASP A 194 -3.56 3.30 -2.72
C ASP A 194 -4.11 4.24 -1.65
N GLU A 195 -4.85 3.65 -0.75
CA GLU A 195 -5.58 4.31 0.33
C GLU A 195 -4.82 4.27 1.66
N ALA A 196 -3.48 4.40 1.61
CA ALA A 196 -2.63 4.36 2.81
C ALA A 196 -2.99 5.44 3.87
N TYR A 197 -3.67 6.49 3.46
CA TYR A 197 -4.06 7.63 4.31
C TYR A 197 -5.58 7.82 4.41
N MET A 198 -6.39 6.86 3.96
CA MET A 198 -7.84 7.00 3.89
C MET A 198 -8.50 7.24 5.27
N ASP A 199 -7.94 6.65 6.33
CA ASP A 199 -8.44 6.82 7.69
C ASP A 199 -8.42 8.29 8.19
N PHE A 200 -7.67 9.17 7.52
CA PHE A 200 -7.58 10.61 7.84
C PHE A 200 -8.58 11.48 7.08
N THR A 201 -9.51 10.89 6.33
CA THR A 201 -10.63 11.61 5.70
C THR A 201 -11.80 11.77 6.66
N ASP A 202 -12.64 12.79 6.43
CA ASP A 202 -13.81 13.06 7.29
C ASP A 202 -14.87 11.94 7.21
N ASP A 203 -15.16 11.44 6.00
CA ASP A 203 -16.03 10.28 5.75
C ASP A 203 -15.45 9.43 4.61
N GLU A 204 -15.09 8.20 4.91
CA GLU A 204 -14.56 7.26 3.91
C GLU A 204 -15.50 7.08 2.71
N ALA A 205 -16.80 7.12 2.92
CA ALA A 205 -17.78 6.89 1.85
C ALA A 205 -17.73 7.97 0.74
N ASP A 206 -17.25 9.18 1.06
CA ASP A 206 -17.12 10.26 0.11
C ASP A 206 -15.86 10.13 -0.78
N TYR A 207 -14.91 9.26 -0.41
CA TYR A 207 -13.58 9.21 -1.02
C TYR A 207 -13.12 7.81 -1.43
N SER A 208 -13.78 6.73 -0.97
CA SER A 208 -13.36 5.34 -1.21
C SER A 208 -14.43 4.51 -1.90
N LEU A 209 -13.96 3.61 -2.77
CA LEU A 209 -14.80 2.56 -3.40
C LEU A 209 -14.81 1.25 -2.60
N ALA A 210 -14.17 1.17 -1.43
CA ALA A 210 -13.99 -0.08 -0.67
C ALA A 210 -15.30 -0.82 -0.38
N LYS A 211 -16.40 -0.10 -0.10
CA LYS A 211 -17.74 -0.68 0.18
C LYS A 211 -18.55 -0.98 -1.08
N ARG A 212 -18.03 -0.64 -2.27
CA ARG A 212 -18.75 -0.73 -3.55
C ARG A 212 -17.98 -1.51 -4.61
N LEU A 213 -17.02 -2.33 -4.21
CA LEU A 213 -16.16 -3.10 -5.13
C LEU A 213 -16.91 -4.10 -6.01
N ASP A 214 -18.13 -4.49 -5.66
CA ASP A 214 -18.97 -5.34 -6.50
C ASP A 214 -19.46 -4.60 -7.76
N GLU A 215 -19.51 -3.26 -7.71
CA GLU A 215 -19.86 -2.42 -8.86
C GLU A 215 -18.64 -2.14 -9.77
N PHE A 216 -17.41 -2.35 -9.26
CA PHE A 216 -16.15 -2.00 -9.92
C PHE A 216 -15.18 -3.18 -9.90
N PRO A 217 -15.37 -4.20 -10.75
CA PRO A 217 -14.58 -5.44 -10.73
C PRO A 217 -13.10 -5.24 -11.11
N ASN A 218 -12.76 -4.10 -11.69
CA ASN A 218 -11.39 -3.72 -12.05
C ASN A 218 -10.69 -2.86 -10.99
N VAL A 219 -11.27 -2.68 -9.79
CA VAL A 219 -10.69 -1.85 -8.73
C VAL A 219 -10.04 -2.71 -7.66
N ILE A 220 -8.86 -2.29 -7.22
CA ILE A 220 -8.09 -2.79 -6.09
C ILE A 220 -7.95 -1.68 -5.07
N ILE A 221 -8.27 -1.96 -3.80
CA ILE A 221 -8.02 -1.04 -2.68
C ILE A 221 -6.81 -1.55 -1.91
N SER A 222 -5.72 -0.77 -1.86
CA SER A 222 -4.52 -1.07 -1.06
C SER A 222 -4.52 -0.23 0.21
N ARG A 223 -4.24 -0.83 1.36
CA ARG A 223 -4.17 -0.18 2.68
C ARG A 223 -3.01 -0.67 3.52
N THR A 224 -2.67 0.05 4.57
CA THR A 224 -1.54 -0.24 5.44
C THR A 224 -1.87 -0.03 6.92
N PHE A 225 -1.25 -0.81 7.78
CA PHE A 225 -1.25 -0.58 9.22
C PHE A 225 -0.13 0.39 9.68
N SER A 226 0.68 0.88 8.75
CA SER A 226 1.85 1.70 9.07
C SER A 226 1.50 3.12 9.53
N LYS A 227 0.32 3.66 9.17
CA LYS A 227 -0.04 5.08 9.34
C LYS A 227 -0.96 5.26 10.55
N SER A 228 -2.28 5.28 10.38
CA SER A 228 -3.27 5.48 11.45
C SER A 228 -3.10 4.49 12.61
N PHE A 229 -2.80 3.25 12.34
CA PHE A 229 -2.61 2.21 13.36
C PHE A 229 -1.24 2.25 14.07
N GLY A 230 -0.28 3.08 13.63
CA GLY A 230 1.01 3.24 14.29
C GLY A 230 1.92 2.00 14.25
N MET A 231 1.80 1.16 13.22
CA MET A 231 2.50 -0.13 13.13
C MET A 231 3.57 -0.18 12.02
N ALA A 232 4.18 0.96 11.68
CA ALA A 232 5.15 1.04 10.59
C ALA A 232 6.31 0.02 10.72
N GLY A 233 6.80 -0.22 11.94
CA GLY A 233 7.89 -1.16 12.22
C GLY A 233 7.50 -2.64 12.12
N LEU A 234 6.21 -2.99 12.16
CA LEU A 234 5.73 -4.36 12.06
C LEU A 234 5.52 -4.82 10.60
N ARG A 235 5.59 -3.88 9.63
CA ARG A 235 5.51 -4.19 8.21
C ARG A 235 4.23 -4.96 7.86
N LEU A 236 3.07 -4.38 8.06
CA LEU A 236 1.80 -5.00 7.73
C LEU A 236 0.98 -4.10 6.79
N GLY A 237 0.55 -4.69 5.68
CA GLY A 237 -0.37 -4.08 4.73
C GLY A 237 -1.32 -5.12 4.13
N TYR A 238 -2.32 -4.66 3.41
CA TYR A 238 -3.30 -5.51 2.78
C TYR A 238 -3.92 -4.85 1.55
N ALA A 239 -4.61 -5.65 0.75
CA ALA A 239 -5.51 -5.10 -0.25
C ALA A 239 -6.83 -5.91 -0.32
N ILE A 240 -7.86 -5.23 -0.82
CA ILE A 240 -9.13 -5.83 -1.20
C ILE A 240 -9.12 -5.88 -2.73
N VAL A 241 -9.23 -7.07 -3.29
CA VAL A 241 -9.01 -7.33 -4.71
C VAL A 241 -10.15 -8.19 -5.28
N PRO A 242 -10.27 -8.32 -6.60
CA PRO A 242 -11.10 -9.37 -7.22
C PRO A 242 -10.68 -10.77 -6.74
N GLU A 243 -11.65 -11.68 -6.51
CA GLU A 243 -11.36 -13.03 -5.98
C GLU A 243 -10.36 -13.82 -6.83
N GLU A 244 -10.49 -13.73 -8.16
CA GLU A 244 -9.56 -14.37 -9.08
C GLU A 244 -8.13 -13.89 -8.89
N LEU A 245 -7.93 -12.58 -8.69
CA LEU A 245 -6.61 -12.00 -8.42
C LEU A 245 -6.07 -12.46 -7.06
N ALA A 246 -6.92 -12.55 -6.04
CA ALA A 246 -6.52 -13.07 -4.74
C ALA A 246 -5.98 -14.50 -4.83
N ASP A 247 -6.63 -15.38 -5.59
CA ASP A 247 -6.16 -16.75 -5.79
C ASP A 247 -4.77 -16.80 -6.45
N HIS A 248 -4.54 -15.97 -7.47
CA HIS A 248 -3.22 -15.86 -8.10
C HIS A 248 -2.16 -15.25 -7.15
N TYR A 249 -2.54 -14.26 -6.35
CA TYR A 249 -1.65 -13.66 -5.35
C TYR A 249 -1.14 -14.71 -4.35
N TRP A 250 -2.01 -15.54 -3.82
CA TRP A 250 -1.64 -16.59 -2.87
C TRP A 250 -0.70 -17.66 -3.46
N ARG A 251 -0.69 -17.86 -4.77
CA ARG A 251 0.21 -18.80 -5.46
C ARG A 251 1.64 -18.28 -5.58
N VAL A 252 1.84 -16.95 -5.62
CA VAL A 252 3.16 -16.32 -5.86
C VAL A 252 3.75 -15.65 -4.63
N ARG A 253 2.93 -15.30 -3.65
CA ARG A 253 3.39 -14.72 -2.38
C ARG A 253 4.27 -15.69 -1.61
N LEU A 254 5.32 -15.17 -0.96
CA LEU A 254 6.12 -15.97 -0.04
C LEU A 254 5.25 -16.48 1.13
N PRO A 255 5.30 -17.78 1.48
CA PRO A 255 4.32 -18.40 2.39
C PRO A 255 4.20 -17.74 3.77
N PHE A 256 5.27 -17.14 4.28
CA PHE A 256 5.35 -16.59 5.63
C PHE A 256 5.85 -15.14 5.65
N SER A 257 5.58 -14.36 4.59
CA SER A 257 6.05 -12.97 4.48
C SER A 257 5.48 -12.09 5.60
N VAL A 258 4.21 -12.24 5.97
CA VAL A 258 3.64 -11.59 7.15
C VAL A 258 3.95 -12.44 8.39
N ASN A 259 4.75 -11.90 9.30
CA ASN A 259 5.18 -12.59 10.50
C ASN A 259 4.07 -12.69 11.56
N LEU A 260 4.24 -13.63 12.51
CA LEU A 260 3.23 -13.91 13.54
C LEU A 260 2.92 -12.68 14.42
N MET A 261 3.94 -11.88 14.77
CA MET A 261 3.73 -10.70 15.61
C MET A 261 2.92 -9.63 14.87
N ALA A 262 3.15 -9.44 13.58
CA ALA A 262 2.36 -8.54 12.74
C ALA A 262 0.91 -9.02 12.60
N GLU A 263 0.67 -10.33 12.46
CA GLU A 263 -0.68 -10.91 12.42
C GLU A 263 -1.45 -10.63 13.71
N GLU A 264 -0.89 -10.96 14.89
CA GLU A 264 -1.52 -10.74 16.18
C GLU A 264 -1.75 -9.23 16.47
N ALA A 265 -0.75 -8.42 16.17
CA ALA A 265 -0.82 -6.97 16.30
C ALA A 265 -1.90 -6.35 15.38
N GLY A 266 -2.00 -6.81 14.13
CA GLY A 266 -3.01 -6.33 13.19
C GLY A 266 -4.43 -6.63 13.66
N ILE A 267 -4.66 -7.84 14.20
CA ILE A 267 -5.96 -8.21 14.76
C ILE A 267 -6.29 -7.33 15.99
N ALA A 268 -5.33 -7.07 16.86
CA ALA A 268 -5.50 -6.21 18.02
C ALA A 268 -5.75 -4.74 17.62
N ALA A 269 -5.03 -4.24 16.61
CA ALA A 269 -5.18 -2.87 16.12
C ALA A 269 -6.60 -2.59 15.59
N LEU A 270 -7.19 -3.54 14.86
CA LEU A 270 -8.58 -3.43 14.36
C LEU A 270 -9.63 -3.43 15.48
N GLN A 271 -9.28 -3.88 16.69
CA GLN A 271 -10.16 -3.90 17.86
C GLN A 271 -10.04 -2.64 18.73
N ASP A 272 -8.92 -1.89 18.62
CA ASP A 272 -8.68 -0.67 19.41
C ASP A 272 -9.22 0.57 18.70
N VAL A 273 -10.53 0.64 18.57
CA VAL A 273 -11.24 1.75 17.93
C VAL A 273 -10.92 3.07 18.64
N ALA A 274 -10.81 3.07 19.96
CA ALA A 274 -10.54 4.29 20.73
C ALA A 274 -9.16 4.92 20.40
N PHE A 275 -8.14 4.11 20.24
CA PHE A 275 -6.82 4.61 19.81
C PHE A 275 -6.84 5.11 18.37
N HIS A 276 -7.53 4.38 17.49
CA HIS A 276 -7.68 4.78 16.09
C HIS A 276 -8.40 6.13 15.97
N ASP A 277 -9.54 6.31 16.66
CA ASP A 277 -10.30 7.56 16.69
C ASP A 277 -9.44 8.73 17.22
N GLU A 278 -8.66 8.49 18.29
CA GLU A 278 -7.74 9.51 18.80
C GLU A 278 -6.65 9.88 17.81
N THR A 279 -6.12 8.90 17.07
CA THR A 279 -5.11 9.14 16.02
C THR A 279 -5.65 10.03 14.91
N VAL A 280 -6.89 9.77 14.48
CA VAL A 280 -7.52 10.56 13.40
C VAL A 280 -7.89 11.97 13.87
N ARG A 281 -8.23 12.13 15.16
CA ARG A 281 -8.62 13.43 15.76
C ARG A 281 -7.46 14.41 15.92
N VAL A 282 -6.23 13.94 16.18
CA VAL A 282 -5.03 14.76 16.46
C VAL A 282 -4.36 15.26 15.19
#